data_89390f179809888bb060472fdd9625b2
#
_entry.id   89390f179809888bb060472fdd9625b2
#
_cell.length_a   1.000
_cell.length_b   1.000
_cell.length_c   1.000
_cell.angle_alpha   90.00
_cell.angle_beta   90.00
_cell.angle_gamma   90.00
#
_symmetry.space_group_name_H-M   'P 1'
#
loop_
_entity.id
_entity.type
_entity.pdbx_description
1 polymer ?
#
loop_
_entity_poly.entity_id
_entity_poly.type
_entity_poly.pdbx_seq_one_letter_code
_entity_poly.pdbx_strand_id
1 'polypeptide(L)'
;METDKALQPDSDSVIPRIKLSESGTTGLAVSNKKIYEEANRLFQYPQFVKVVNEMRNDATVAANLLAYKTLIGRVEWSVKYPVGATEAQIKRADFIASCMKDMEHSWSSFITEVTSYLEYGFAIHVKVFKRRLKVNGSRFNDGLVGWKKLAPRSQSTISDWKFSDDGRDLEAIEQDLRNINSAAKFTLADAGNSKVTIPRKKFLLFTCDSTKENPEGRSL
;
A
#
# COMPACT_ATOMS: atom_id res chain seq x y z
N MET A 1 -10.58 52.78 -35.22
CA MET A 1 -11.28 51.48 -34.96
C MET A 1 -10.26 50.38 -35.16
N GLU A 2 -9.38 50.22 -34.16
CA GLU A 2 -8.30 49.23 -34.16
C GLU A 2 -8.81 48.05 -33.39
N THR A 3 -8.87 46.93 -34.08
CA THR A 3 -9.32 45.64 -33.53
C THR A 3 -8.20 45.03 -32.70
N ASP A 4 -8.48 44.89 -31.41
CA ASP A 4 -7.69 44.13 -30.43
C ASP A 4 -7.46 42.69 -30.93
N LYS A 5 -6.23 42.43 -31.31
CA LYS A 5 -5.76 41.08 -31.67
C LYS A 5 -5.34 40.38 -30.38
N ALA A 6 -6.25 39.59 -29.82
CA ALA A 6 -5.96 38.75 -28.68
C ALA A 6 -4.74 37.85 -28.99
N LEU A 7 -3.71 37.99 -28.18
CA LEU A 7 -2.54 37.12 -28.16
C LEU A 7 -3.01 35.70 -27.79
N GLN A 8 -3.05 34.84 -28.80
CA GLN A 8 -3.12 33.39 -28.52
C GLN A 8 -1.79 32.96 -27.87
N PRO A 9 -1.82 32.18 -26.81
CA PRO A 9 -0.59 31.63 -26.28
C PRO A 9 -0.01 30.67 -27.31
N ASP A 10 1.24 30.91 -27.70
CA ASP A 10 2.02 30.01 -28.54
C ASP A 10 2.01 28.58 -27.93
N SER A 11 1.34 27.69 -28.64
CA SER A 11 1.43 26.25 -28.42
C SER A 11 2.84 25.79 -28.78
N ASP A 12 3.37 24.96 -27.91
CA ASP A 12 4.52 24.08 -28.15
C ASP A 12 5.92 24.68 -28.08
N SER A 13 6.28 25.29 -26.95
CA SER A 13 7.60 25.00 -26.41
C SER A 13 7.56 23.59 -25.81
N VAL A 14 7.77 22.59 -26.64
CA VAL A 14 8.06 21.22 -26.17
C VAL A 14 9.39 21.30 -25.45
N ILE A 15 9.34 21.57 -24.15
CA ILE A 15 10.49 21.34 -23.27
C ILE A 15 10.83 19.86 -23.49
N PRO A 16 11.99 19.52 -24.06
CA PRO A 16 12.37 18.13 -24.24
C PRO A 16 12.29 17.51 -22.85
N ARG A 17 11.34 16.59 -22.64
CA ARG A 17 11.31 15.81 -21.41
C ARG A 17 12.62 15.06 -21.38
N ILE A 18 13.58 15.58 -20.62
CA ILE A 18 14.78 14.84 -20.27
C ILE A 18 14.24 13.58 -19.61
N LYS A 19 14.31 12.47 -20.32
CA LYS A 19 14.04 11.17 -19.71
C LYS A 19 15.16 10.93 -18.71
N LEU A 20 14.94 11.34 -17.47
CA LEU A 20 15.75 10.93 -16.33
C LEU A 20 15.42 9.45 -16.08
N SER A 21 15.72 8.62 -17.08
CA SER A 21 15.50 7.17 -16.97
C SER A 21 16.71 6.58 -16.26
N GLU A 22 16.43 5.77 -15.28
CA GLU A 22 17.43 4.91 -14.65
C GLU A 22 18.14 4.06 -15.72
N SER A 23 19.47 3.95 -15.61
CA SER A 23 20.27 3.11 -16.48
C SER A 23 20.50 1.75 -15.82
N GLY A 24 20.13 0.67 -16.51
CA GLY A 24 20.20 -0.69 -15.95
C GLY A 24 18.91 -1.13 -15.29
N THR A 25 18.95 -2.16 -14.46
CA THR A 25 17.83 -2.72 -13.70
C THR A 25 18.29 -3.10 -12.29
N THR A 26 17.35 -3.22 -11.35
CA THR A 26 17.64 -3.71 -9.98
C THR A 26 18.11 -5.17 -9.97
N GLY A 27 17.93 -5.89 -11.09
CA GLY A 27 18.25 -7.32 -11.22
C GLY A 27 17.22 -8.24 -10.55
N LEU A 28 16.03 -7.72 -10.25
CA LEU A 28 14.91 -8.54 -9.76
C LEU A 28 14.49 -9.55 -10.84
N ALA A 29 14.48 -10.83 -10.52
CA ALA A 29 14.07 -11.89 -11.43
C ALA A 29 12.55 -11.96 -11.52
N VAL A 30 11.95 -11.32 -12.52
CA VAL A 30 10.51 -11.32 -12.76
C VAL A 30 10.19 -12.05 -14.06
N SER A 31 9.26 -13.00 -14.04
CA SER A 31 8.73 -13.68 -15.21
C SER A 31 7.24 -13.97 -15.04
N ASN A 32 6.44 -13.70 -16.07
CA ASN A 32 4.99 -13.92 -16.03
C ASN A 32 4.30 -13.29 -14.79
N LYS A 33 4.71 -12.07 -14.40
CA LYS A 33 4.18 -11.34 -13.23
C LYS A 33 4.49 -12.00 -11.88
N LYS A 34 5.38 -12.97 -11.84
CA LYS A 34 5.86 -13.64 -10.63
C LYS A 34 7.33 -13.34 -10.40
N ILE A 35 7.71 -13.29 -9.15
CA ILE A 35 9.08 -13.04 -8.70
C ILE A 35 9.74 -14.39 -8.41
N TYR A 36 10.97 -14.56 -8.86
CA TYR A 36 11.75 -15.80 -8.76
C TYR A 36 13.08 -15.57 -8.04
N GLU A 37 13.02 -14.90 -6.88
CA GLU A 37 14.23 -14.65 -6.07
C GLU A 37 14.57 -15.84 -5.14
N GLU A 38 13.58 -16.66 -4.78
CA GLU A 38 13.78 -17.79 -3.88
C GLU A 38 14.12 -19.08 -4.64
N ALA A 39 15.25 -19.69 -4.28
CA ALA A 39 15.68 -20.97 -4.85
C ALA A 39 14.77 -22.14 -4.44
N ASN A 40 14.23 -22.12 -3.22
CA ASN A 40 13.33 -23.15 -2.73
C ASN A 40 11.89 -22.86 -3.14
N ARG A 41 11.27 -23.78 -3.87
CA ARG A 41 9.88 -23.66 -4.34
C ARG A 41 8.85 -23.48 -3.22
N LEU A 42 9.12 -24.00 -2.03
CA LEU A 42 8.22 -23.85 -0.87
C LEU A 42 8.17 -22.41 -0.37
N PHE A 43 9.24 -21.65 -0.58
CA PHE A 43 9.33 -20.24 -0.21
C PHE A 43 8.99 -19.28 -1.35
N GLN A 44 8.65 -19.81 -2.54
CA GLN A 44 8.13 -18.98 -3.62
C GLN A 44 6.65 -18.66 -3.39
N TYR A 45 6.29 -17.41 -3.62
CA TYR A 45 4.91 -16.99 -3.59
C TYR A 45 4.12 -17.61 -4.78
N PRO A 46 2.89 -18.08 -4.61
CA PRO A 46 2.02 -18.02 -3.42
C PRO A 46 2.15 -19.22 -2.46
N GLN A 47 2.97 -20.23 -2.77
CA GLN A 47 3.11 -21.45 -1.95
C GLN A 47 3.60 -21.10 -0.54
N PHE A 48 4.51 -20.16 -0.43
CA PHE A 48 5.04 -19.63 0.81
C PHE A 48 3.97 -19.26 1.85
N VAL A 49 2.86 -18.64 1.42
CA VAL A 49 1.76 -18.26 2.33
C VAL A 49 1.18 -19.45 3.07
N LYS A 50 1.11 -20.63 2.41
CA LYS A 50 0.63 -21.86 3.05
C LYS A 50 1.62 -22.35 4.10
N VAL A 51 2.91 -22.34 3.76
CA VAL A 51 3.99 -22.74 4.69
C VAL A 51 3.97 -21.86 5.94
N VAL A 52 3.85 -20.55 5.79
CA VAL A 52 3.75 -19.62 6.92
C VAL A 52 2.51 -19.90 7.77
N ASN A 53 1.36 -20.16 7.15
CA ASN A 53 0.14 -20.49 7.89
C ASN A 53 0.28 -21.78 8.70
N GLU A 54 0.97 -22.79 8.15
CA GLU A 54 1.26 -24.04 8.87
C GLU A 54 2.25 -23.80 10.02
N MET A 55 3.32 -23.04 9.76
CA MET A 55 4.34 -22.70 10.77
C MET A 55 3.74 -21.93 11.96
N ARG A 56 2.77 -21.06 11.73
CA ARG A 56 2.07 -20.29 12.78
C ARG A 56 1.24 -21.17 13.72
N ASN A 57 0.97 -22.43 13.39
CA ASN A 57 0.31 -23.37 14.28
C ASN A 57 1.26 -23.93 15.36
N ASP A 58 2.58 -23.80 15.17
CA ASP A 58 3.54 -24.12 16.22
C ASP A 58 3.48 -23.11 17.37
N ALA A 59 3.35 -23.58 18.60
CA ALA A 59 3.16 -22.75 19.78
C ALA A 59 4.38 -21.84 20.05
N THR A 60 5.60 -22.33 19.78
CA THR A 60 6.83 -21.58 20.00
C THR A 60 6.97 -20.44 19.01
N VAL A 61 6.69 -20.72 17.73
CA VAL A 61 6.70 -19.71 16.67
C VAL A 61 5.63 -18.66 16.94
N ALA A 62 4.40 -19.08 17.25
CA ALA A 62 3.29 -18.18 17.55
C ALA A 62 3.60 -17.25 18.74
N ALA A 63 4.20 -17.79 19.81
CA ALA A 63 4.58 -16.99 20.99
C ALA A 63 5.64 -15.94 20.66
N ASN A 64 6.67 -16.30 19.91
CA ASN A 64 7.72 -15.35 19.48
C ASN A 64 7.16 -14.26 18.58
N LEU A 65 6.36 -14.61 17.58
CA LEU A 65 5.71 -13.63 16.70
C LEU A 65 4.80 -12.69 17.49
N LEU A 66 4.04 -13.20 18.46
CA LEU A 66 3.19 -12.39 19.33
C LEU A 66 4.03 -11.41 20.17
N ALA A 67 5.19 -11.84 20.69
CA ALA A 67 6.09 -10.98 21.44
C ALA A 67 6.58 -9.81 20.58
N TYR A 68 7.08 -10.05 19.37
CA TYR A 68 7.50 -9.00 18.43
C TYR A 68 6.37 -8.04 18.06
N LYS A 69 5.21 -8.57 17.71
CA LYS A 69 4.03 -7.76 17.39
C LYS A 69 3.59 -6.87 18.54
N THR A 70 3.63 -7.41 19.77
CA THR A 70 3.28 -6.67 20.97
C THR A 70 4.27 -5.54 21.23
N LEU A 71 5.58 -5.77 21.06
CA LEU A 71 6.61 -4.74 21.23
C LEU A 71 6.43 -3.60 20.22
N ILE A 72 6.21 -3.92 18.95
CA ILE A 72 6.00 -2.92 17.90
C ILE A 72 4.69 -2.17 18.12
N GLY A 73 3.62 -2.87 18.52
CA GLY A 73 2.29 -2.28 18.77
C GLY A 73 2.26 -1.32 19.96
N ARG A 74 3.22 -1.42 20.90
CA ARG A 74 3.33 -0.51 22.06
C ARG A 74 4.01 0.81 21.73
N VAL A 75 4.63 0.94 20.56
CA VAL A 75 5.30 2.19 20.18
C VAL A 75 4.26 3.29 19.99
N GLU A 76 4.47 4.42 20.66
CA GLU A 76 3.64 5.61 20.46
C GLU A 76 4.05 6.36 19.19
N TRP A 77 3.10 6.48 18.30
CA TRP A 77 3.28 7.18 17.02
C TRP A 77 2.74 8.60 17.10
N SER A 78 3.58 9.58 16.80
CA SER A 78 3.20 10.98 16.74
C SER A 78 3.70 11.64 15.46
N VAL A 79 2.92 12.61 14.98
CA VAL A 79 3.34 13.46 13.87
C VAL A 79 4.10 14.65 14.47
N LYS A 80 5.33 14.87 14.01
CA LYS A 80 6.18 16.00 14.41
C LYS A 80 6.52 16.86 13.19
N TYR A 81 6.76 18.12 13.42
CA TYR A 81 7.28 19.05 12.43
C TYR A 81 8.68 19.50 12.81
N PRO A 82 9.55 19.90 11.86
CA PRO A 82 10.92 20.31 12.15
C PRO A 82 10.96 21.62 12.94
N VAL A 83 12.07 21.87 13.64
CA VAL A 83 12.33 23.15 14.30
C VAL A 83 12.39 24.25 13.23
N GLY A 84 11.68 25.36 13.46
CA GLY A 84 11.57 26.45 12.48
C GLY A 84 10.51 26.20 11.37
N ALA A 85 9.61 25.23 11.58
CA ALA A 85 8.52 24.98 10.63
C ALA A 85 7.66 26.22 10.43
N THR A 86 7.25 26.44 9.19
CA THR A 86 6.26 27.48 8.84
C THR A 86 4.89 27.13 9.38
N GLU A 87 4.03 28.13 9.57
CA GLU A 87 2.63 27.91 10.02
C GLU A 87 1.87 26.93 9.12
N ALA A 88 2.11 26.98 7.81
CA ALA A 88 1.52 26.05 6.86
C ALA A 88 1.98 24.59 7.07
N GLN A 89 3.23 24.37 7.45
CA GLN A 89 3.75 23.03 7.77
C GLN A 89 3.16 22.51 9.07
N ILE A 90 3.04 23.36 10.09
CA ILE A 90 2.40 23.01 11.37
C ILE A 90 0.94 22.60 11.13
N LYS A 91 0.16 23.42 10.39
CA LYS A 91 -1.23 23.08 10.04
C LYS A 91 -1.37 21.74 9.30
N ARG A 92 -0.42 21.43 8.41
CA ARG A 92 -0.40 20.12 7.70
C ARG A 92 -0.11 18.97 8.65
N ALA A 93 0.82 19.12 9.57
CA ALA A 93 1.15 18.11 10.57
C ALA A 93 -0.05 17.84 11.51
N ASP A 94 -0.71 18.89 12.00
CA ASP A 94 -1.90 18.80 12.82
C ASP A 94 -3.05 18.13 12.07
N PHE A 95 -3.22 18.45 10.79
CA PHE A 95 -4.20 17.79 9.94
C PHE A 95 -3.94 16.30 9.82
N ILE A 96 -2.69 15.88 9.56
CA ILE A 96 -2.31 14.45 9.50
C ILE A 96 -2.57 13.77 10.83
N ALA A 97 -2.17 14.37 11.95
CA ALA A 97 -2.42 13.85 13.30
C ALA A 97 -3.92 13.69 13.59
N SER A 98 -4.73 14.63 13.13
CA SER A 98 -6.19 14.55 13.23
C SER A 98 -6.77 13.41 12.37
N CYS A 99 -6.23 13.17 11.18
CA CYS A 99 -6.65 12.07 10.30
C CYS A 99 -6.35 10.70 10.94
N MET A 100 -5.20 10.54 11.61
CA MET A 100 -4.88 9.30 12.35
C MET A 100 -5.92 8.97 13.44
N LYS A 101 -6.47 10.01 14.09
CA LYS A 101 -7.48 9.86 15.16
C LYS A 101 -8.91 9.69 14.63
N ASP A 102 -9.16 10.03 13.35
CA ASP A 102 -10.48 10.03 12.72
C ASP A 102 -10.79 8.76 11.91
N MET A 103 -9.87 7.81 11.86
CA MET A 103 -10.08 6.53 11.17
C MET A 103 -11.15 5.68 11.90
N GLU A 104 -11.78 4.74 11.17
CA GLU A 104 -12.75 3.78 11.71
C GLU A 104 -12.12 2.78 12.69
N HIS A 105 -10.82 2.48 12.52
CA HIS A 105 -10.02 1.66 13.41
C HIS A 105 -8.90 2.50 14.05
N SER A 106 -8.39 2.06 15.18
CA SER A 106 -7.32 2.77 15.86
C SER A 106 -6.00 2.67 15.09
N TRP A 107 -5.12 3.67 15.25
CA TRP A 107 -3.78 3.62 14.69
C TRP A 107 -2.98 2.42 15.21
N SER A 108 -3.14 2.07 16.49
CA SER A 108 -2.51 0.89 17.08
C SER A 108 -2.98 -0.41 16.43
N SER A 109 -4.29 -0.53 16.14
CA SER A 109 -4.83 -1.69 15.41
C SER A 109 -4.22 -1.80 14.01
N PHE A 110 -4.14 -0.68 13.28
CA PHE A 110 -3.48 -0.64 11.99
C PHE A 110 -2.00 -1.09 12.07
N ILE A 111 -1.24 -0.58 13.05
CA ILE A 111 0.17 -1.00 13.23
C ILE A 111 0.27 -2.50 13.50
N THR A 112 -0.64 -3.04 14.33
CA THR A 112 -0.67 -4.49 14.58
C THR A 112 -0.96 -5.30 13.31
N GLU A 113 -1.85 -4.85 12.45
CA GLU A 113 -2.11 -5.48 11.15
C GLU A 113 -0.92 -5.38 10.20
N VAL A 114 -0.23 -4.23 10.18
CA VAL A 114 0.99 -4.01 9.40
C VAL A 114 2.05 -5.05 9.77
N THR A 115 2.21 -5.39 11.06
CA THR A 115 3.26 -6.33 11.50
C THR A 115 3.17 -7.73 10.87
N SER A 116 2.09 -8.04 10.14
CA SER A 116 2.03 -9.26 9.31
C SER A 116 3.14 -9.33 8.25
N TYR A 117 3.79 -8.19 7.92
CA TYR A 117 4.95 -8.19 7.02
C TYR A 117 6.14 -9.00 7.56
N LEU A 118 6.25 -9.14 8.88
CA LEU A 118 7.29 -9.96 9.50
C LEU A 118 7.09 -11.45 9.20
N GLU A 119 5.84 -11.87 9.13
CA GLU A 119 5.48 -13.28 8.89
C GLU A 119 5.52 -13.64 7.40
N TYR A 120 4.98 -12.74 6.56
CA TYR A 120 4.78 -13.01 5.14
C TYR A 120 5.77 -12.30 4.22
N GLY A 121 6.74 -11.58 4.77
CA GLY A 121 7.66 -10.77 4.00
C GLY A 121 7.06 -9.42 3.57
N PHE A 122 5.74 -9.33 3.38
CA PHE A 122 5.06 -8.09 3.01
C PHE A 122 3.68 -7.93 3.63
N ALA A 123 3.21 -6.69 3.74
CA ALA A 123 1.84 -6.34 4.08
C ALA A 123 1.32 -5.22 3.17
N ILE A 124 0.07 -5.34 2.75
CA ILE A 124 -0.58 -4.39 1.85
C ILE A 124 -1.81 -3.80 2.52
N HIS A 125 -1.90 -2.47 2.53
CA HIS A 125 -3.03 -1.73 3.07
C HIS A 125 -3.54 -0.72 2.05
N VAL A 126 -4.80 -0.87 1.64
CA VAL A 126 -5.43 0.05 0.68
C VAL A 126 -5.90 1.31 1.40
N LYS A 127 -5.53 2.46 0.87
CA LYS A 127 -5.93 3.78 1.35
C LYS A 127 -7.39 4.05 0.97
N VAL A 128 -8.27 4.07 1.95
CA VAL A 128 -9.69 4.42 1.78
C VAL A 128 -9.93 5.79 2.41
N PHE A 129 -10.48 6.70 1.64
CA PHE A 129 -10.73 8.08 2.06
C PHE A 129 -12.21 8.32 2.37
N LYS A 130 -12.48 9.33 3.21
CA LYS A 130 -13.80 9.89 3.47
C LYS A 130 -13.75 11.41 3.47
N ARG A 131 -14.86 12.06 3.15
CA ARG A 131 -15.05 13.48 3.50
C ARG A 131 -15.31 13.58 5.00
N ARG A 132 -14.61 14.46 5.67
CA ARG A 132 -14.72 14.69 7.11
C ARG A 132 -15.99 15.49 7.42
N LEU A 133 -17.11 14.79 7.39
CA LEU A 133 -18.43 15.30 7.74
C LEU A 133 -19.04 14.35 8.79
N LYS A 134 -19.79 14.89 9.74
CA LYS A 134 -20.47 14.09 10.78
C LYS A 134 -21.36 13.00 10.17
N VAL A 135 -22.03 13.29 9.06
CA VAL A 135 -22.86 12.32 8.31
C VAL A 135 -22.05 11.13 7.79
N ASN A 136 -20.76 11.28 7.59
CA ASN A 136 -19.84 10.23 7.14
C ASN A 136 -19.09 9.54 8.30
N GLY A 137 -19.57 9.72 9.55
CA GLY A 137 -18.94 9.13 10.73
C GLY A 137 -17.61 9.76 11.13
N SER A 138 -17.36 11.02 10.71
CA SER A 138 -16.16 11.76 11.13
C SER A 138 -16.41 12.49 12.45
N ARG A 139 -15.36 12.59 13.27
CA ARG A 139 -15.35 13.45 14.48
C ARG A 139 -15.30 14.94 14.12
N PHE A 140 -14.89 15.25 12.89
CA PHE A 140 -14.76 16.60 12.36
C PHE A 140 -15.88 16.92 11.37
N ASN A 141 -16.05 18.21 11.08
CA ASN A 141 -17.05 18.69 10.12
C ASN A 141 -16.48 19.81 9.25
N ASP A 142 -15.23 19.64 8.81
CA ASP A 142 -14.47 20.63 8.02
C ASP A 142 -14.58 20.41 6.50
N GLY A 143 -15.24 19.32 6.07
CA GLY A 143 -15.41 18.98 4.65
C GLY A 143 -14.13 18.54 3.94
N LEU A 144 -13.00 18.49 4.64
CA LEU A 144 -11.73 18.04 4.06
C LEU A 144 -11.75 16.53 3.81
N VAL A 145 -10.80 16.06 3.02
CA VAL A 145 -10.65 14.62 2.73
C VAL A 145 -9.63 14.03 3.68
N GLY A 146 -10.07 13.12 4.54
CA GLY A 146 -9.23 12.38 5.48
C GLY A 146 -9.26 10.88 5.22
N TRP A 147 -8.49 10.11 6.00
CA TRP A 147 -8.52 8.65 5.93
C TRP A 147 -9.79 8.12 6.59
N LYS A 148 -10.52 7.27 5.86
CA LYS A 148 -11.59 6.45 6.43
C LYS A 148 -10.97 5.25 7.14
N LYS A 149 -10.12 4.50 6.44
CA LYS A 149 -9.37 3.35 6.94
C LYS A 149 -8.18 3.03 6.02
N LEU A 150 -7.22 2.33 6.57
CA LEU A 150 -6.13 1.68 5.86
C LEU A 150 -6.44 0.17 5.84
N ALA A 151 -7.14 -0.27 4.79
CA ALA A 151 -7.76 -1.58 4.76
C ALA A 151 -6.75 -2.67 4.35
N PRO A 152 -6.48 -3.69 5.20
CA PRO A 152 -5.55 -4.75 4.87
C PRO A 152 -6.01 -5.57 3.67
N ARG A 153 -5.06 -6.12 2.95
CA ARG A 153 -5.28 -7.14 1.91
C ARG A 153 -4.52 -8.38 2.31
N SER A 154 -5.25 -9.48 2.46
CA SER A 154 -4.63 -10.76 2.82
C SER A 154 -3.63 -11.16 1.75
N GLN A 155 -2.44 -11.56 2.17
CA GLN A 155 -1.39 -12.05 1.28
C GLN A 155 -1.86 -13.21 0.42
N SER A 156 -2.70 -14.10 0.95
CA SER A 156 -3.27 -15.23 0.23
C SER A 156 -4.16 -14.85 -0.96
N THR A 157 -4.60 -13.61 -1.03
CA THR A 157 -5.51 -13.13 -2.10
C THR A 157 -4.79 -12.36 -3.21
N ILE A 158 -3.53 -12.00 -3.02
CA ILE A 158 -2.74 -11.36 -4.07
C ILE A 158 -2.37 -12.43 -5.09
N SER A 159 -2.67 -12.22 -6.35
CA SER A 159 -2.37 -13.18 -7.42
C SER A 159 -1.14 -12.81 -8.23
N ASP A 160 -0.97 -11.53 -8.49
CA ASP A 160 0.06 -11.05 -9.40
C ASP A 160 0.60 -9.66 -9.01
N TRP A 161 1.88 -9.45 -9.29
CA TRP A 161 2.55 -8.16 -9.25
C TRP A 161 2.65 -7.60 -10.65
N LYS A 162 2.13 -6.39 -10.88
CA LYS A 162 2.17 -5.73 -12.19
C LYS A 162 3.27 -4.67 -12.18
N PHE A 163 4.28 -4.92 -12.96
CA PHE A 163 5.38 -3.99 -13.21
C PHE A 163 5.13 -3.20 -14.49
N SER A 164 5.81 -2.08 -14.64
CA SER A 164 5.88 -1.31 -15.86
C SER A 164 6.43 -2.15 -17.02
N ASP A 165 6.22 -1.70 -18.25
CA ASP A 165 6.66 -2.42 -19.46
C ASP A 165 8.19 -2.65 -19.49
N ASP A 166 8.95 -1.76 -18.87
CA ASP A 166 10.41 -1.88 -18.71
C ASP A 166 10.80 -2.76 -17.51
N GLY A 167 9.84 -3.28 -16.74
CA GLY A 167 10.04 -4.18 -15.61
C GLY A 167 10.63 -3.55 -14.35
N ARG A 168 10.72 -2.22 -14.27
CA ARG A 168 11.41 -1.51 -13.19
C ARG A 168 10.48 -1.12 -12.05
N ASP A 169 9.35 -0.51 -12.37
CA ASP A 169 8.44 0.07 -11.41
C ASP A 169 7.25 -0.84 -11.14
N LEU A 170 6.93 -1.04 -9.86
CA LEU A 170 5.69 -1.69 -9.46
C LEU A 170 4.51 -0.73 -9.68
N GLU A 171 3.67 -1.01 -10.67
CA GLU A 171 2.53 -0.16 -11.04
C GLU A 171 1.24 -0.55 -10.33
N ALA A 172 1.01 -1.84 -10.12
CA ALA A 172 -0.20 -2.35 -9.51
C ALA A 172 -0.01 -3.74 -8.92
N ILE A 173 -1.00 -4.16 -8.14
CA ILE A 173 -1.19 -5.55 -7.71
C ILE A 173 -2.52 -6.06 -8.24
N GLU A 174 -2.62 -7.37 -8.40
CA GLU A 174 -3.87 -8.04 -8.74
C GLU A 174 -4.33 -8.88 -7.56
N GLN A 175 -5.56 -8.65 -7.11
CA GLN A 175 -6.19 -9.41 -6.04
C GLN A 175 -7.22 -10.38 -6.62
N ASP A 176 -7.11 -11.67 -6.31
CA ASP A 176 -8.06 -12.70 -6.68
C ASP A 176 -9.08 -12.92 -5.56
N LEU A 177 -10.36 -12.75 -5.89
CA LEU A 177 -11.47 -12.85 -4.95
C LEU A 177 -12.22 -14.19 -5.01
N ARG A 178 -11.78 -15.14 -5.83
CA ARG A 178 -12.48 -16.44 -6.01
C ARG A 178 -12.65 -17.23 -4.73
N ASN A 179 -11.69 -17.15 -3.82
CA ASN A 179 -11.66 -17.90 -2.58
C ASN A 179 -12.18 -17.10 -1.37
N ILE A 180 -12.76 -15.93 -1.59
CA ILE A 180 -13.29 -15.08 -0.52
C ILE A 180 -14.81 -15.26 -0.46
N ASN A 181 -15.31 -15.82 0.65
CA ASN A 181 -16.73 -15.83 0.97
C ASN A 181 -17.16 -14.44 1.48
N SER A 182 -17.40 -13.49 0.58
CA SER A 182 -17.86 -12.17 0.97
C SER A 182 -18.90 -11.64 0.00
N ALA A 183 -19.75 -10.72 0.47
CA ALA A 183 -20.71 -10.00 -0.36
C ALA A 183 -20.02 -9.23 -1.52
N ALA A 184 -18.74 -8.89 -1.39
CA ALA A 184 -17.94 -8.30 -2.46
C ALA A 184 -17.79 -9.24 -3.69
N LYS A 185 -17.92 -10.56 -3.48
CA LYS A 185 -17.94 -11.55 -4.57
C LYS A 185 -19.19 -11.39 -5.43
N PHE A 186 -20.33 -11.03 -4.85
CA PHE A 186 -21.60 -10.84 -5.56
C PHE A 186 -21.58 -9.62 -6.48
N THR A 187 -21.05 -8.49 -6.01
CA THR A 187 -21.00 -7.24 -6.82
C THR A 187 -19.96 -7.30 -7.95
N LEU A 188 -18.91 -8.14 -7.82
CA LEU A 188 -17.88 -8.31 -8.84
C LEU A 188 -18.17 -9.50 -9.77
N ALA A 189 -18.91 -10.52 -9.30
CA ALA A 189 -19.35 -11.64 -10.12
C ALA A 189 -20.37 -11.22 -11.20
N ASP A 190 -21.19 -10.20 -10.93
CA ASP A 190 -22.05 -9.58 -11.93
C ASP A 190 -21.27 -8.93 -13.08
N ALA A 191 -19.99 -8.59 -12.85
CA ALA A 191 -19.08 -8.07 -13.87
C ALA A 191 -18.23 -9.16 -14.56
N GLY A 192 -18.40 -10.45 -14.22
CA GLY A 192 -17.64 -11.56 -14.80
C GLY A 192 -16.15 -11.58 -14.41
N ASN A 193 -15.71 -10.72 -13.50
CA ASN A 193 -14.30 -10.54 -13.18
C ASN A 193 -14.03 -10.86 -11.71
N SER A 194 -13.39 -12.00 -11.45
CA SER A 194 -13.00 -12.42 -10.10
C SER A 194 -11.72 -11.76 -9.59
N LYS A 195 -11.04 -10.97 -10.43
CA LYS A 195 -9.78 -10.32 -10.14
C LYS A 195 -9.91 -8.80 -10.15
N VAL A 196 -9.28 -8.14 -9.16
CA VAL A 196 -9.28 -6.68 -9.03
C VAL A 196 -7.85 -6.17 -9.11
N THR A 197 -7.61 -5.24 -10.05
CA THR A 197 -6.33 -4.54 -10.13
C THR A 197 -6.35 -3.32 -9.22
N ILE A 198 -5.37 -3.23 -8.30
CA ILE A 198 -5.20 -2.14 -7.36
C ILE A 198 -3.92 -1.36 -7.74
N PRO A 199 -4.04 -0.12 -8.23
CA PRO A 199 -2.86 0.66 -8.64
C PRO A 199 -1.98 1.04 -7.45
N ARG A 200 -0.66 1.15 -7.67
CA ARG A 200 0.37 1.43 -6.67
C ARG A 200 0.04 2.65 -5.79
N LYS A 201 -0.49 3.70 -6.40
CA LYS A 201 -0.90 4.92 -5.68
C LYS A 201 -2.02 4.72 -4.66
N LYS A 202 -2.79 3.64 -4.75
CA LYS A 202 -3.93 3.37 -3.84
C LYS A 202 -3.56 2.55 -2.61
N PHE A 203 -2.37 1.99 -2.53
CA PHE A 203 -1.99 1.18 -1.37
C PHE A 203 -0.66 1.58 -0.75
N LEU A 204 -0.46 1.16 0.49
CA LEU A 204 0.80 1.16 1.20
C LEU A 204 1.33 -0.27 1.13
N LEU A 205 2.61 -0.40 0.83
CA LEU A 205 3.33 -1.67 0.86
C LEU A 205 4.40 -1.56 1.94
N PHE A 206 4.39 -2.51 2.85
CA PHE A 206 5.40 -2.71 3.88
C PHE A 206 6.12 -4.02 3.57
N THR A 207 7.43 -4.00 3.56
CA THR A 207 8.26 -5.18 3.24
C THR A 207 9.28 -5.40 4.35
N CYS A 208 9.61 -6.67 4.61
CA CYS A 208 10.67 -7.08 5.50
C CYS A 208 11.86 -7.51 4.65
N ASP A 209 13.08 -7.08 5.03
CA ASP A 209 14.34 -7.47 4.37
C ASP A 209 14.26 -7.47 2.82
N SER A 210 13.70 -6.39 2.27
CA SER A 210 13.56 -6.26 0.83
C SER A 210 14.90 -5.88 0.20
N THR A 211 15.35 -6.70 -0.74
CA THR A 211 16.49 -6.43 -1.62
C THR A 211 16.01 -6.27 -3.05
N LYS A 212 16.74 -5.54 -3.89
CA LYS A 212 16.43 -5.35 -5.33
C LYS A 212 15.02 -4.79 -5.57
N GLU A 213 14.47 -4.03 -4.62
CA GLU A 213 13.09 -3.53 -4.66
C GLU A 213 12.02 -4.63 -4.74
N ASN A 214 12.33 -5.82 -4.25
CA ASN A 214 11.40 -6.93 -4.24
C ASN A 214 10.17 -6.62 -3.37
N PRO A 215 8.96 -6.53 -3.94
CA PRO A 215 7.76 -6.22 -3.17
C PRO A 215 7.28 -7.35 -2.27
N GLU A 216 7.78 -8.58 -2.46
CA GLU A 216 7.45 -9.71 -1.60
C GLU A 216 8.28 -9.69 -0.31
N GLY A 217 9.43 -8.99 -0.30
CA GLY A 217 10.33 -8.99 0.84
C GLY A 217 10.78 -10.42 1.20
N ARG A 218 11.23 -10.57 2.44
CA ARG A 218 11.59 -11.87 3.01
C ARG A 218 11.01 -11.97 4.42
N SER A 219 10.43 -13.11 4.77
CA SER A 219 9.95 -13.32 6.14
C SER A 219 11.11 -13.50 7.12
N LEU A 220 10.88 -13.17 8.38
CA LEU A 220 11.81 -13.45 9.47
C LEU A 220 11.90 -14.93 9.78
#